data_e096a13be5687c3628b3866d52cc426d
#
_entry.id   e096a13be5687c3628b3866d52cc426d
#
_cell.length_a   1.000
_cell.length_b   1.000
_cell.length_c   1.000
_cell.angle_alpha   90.00
_cell.angle_beta   90.00
_cell.angle_gamma   90.00
#
_symmetry.space_group_name_H-M   'P 1'
#
loop_
_entity.id
_entity.type
_entity.pdbx_description
1 polymer ?
#
loop_
_entity_poly.entity_id
_entity_poly.type
_entity_poly.pdbx_seq_one_letter_code
_entity_poly.pdbx_strand_id
1 'polypeptide(L)'
;MSFTTIDARTALIVIDLQKGIAALPPQDLARPAIANAVRLIEAFRVSKRPVVLVNVIGGAPGRTDKRPNADRPADWAELLPELGQGPDDIRISKKTWGAFTGTGLDDRLRDLGVTEIAVCGIATSRGVESTARFAHELGYNVALPVDAMTDANLEAHRRSVELTFPWIAETGTTDELIALLK
;
A
#
# COMPACT_ATOMS: atom_id res chain seq x y z
N MET A 1 15.23 7.03 10.78
CA MET A 1 15.08 5.90 9.86
C MET A 1 15.12 6.48 8.47
N SER A 2 15.88 5.89 7.58
CA SER A 2 16.04 6.38 6.20
C SER A 2 16.28 5.19 5.29
N PHE A 3 15.84 5.26 4.05
CA PHE A 3 16.17 4.25 3.04
C PHE A 3 17.66 4.27 2.74
N THR A 4 18.28 3.11 2.66
CA THR A 4 19.71 3.00 2.30
C THR A 4 19.90 2.93 0.80
N THR A 5 18.98 2.29 0.09
CA THR A 5 18.99 2.14 -1.37
C THR A 5 17.59 1.81 -1.87
N ILE A 6 17.43 1.72 -3.16
CA ILE A 6 16.26 1.16 -3.84
C ILE A 6 16.71 0.29 -5.00
N ASP A 7 16.12 -0.87 -5.15
CA ASP A 7 16.45 -1.79 -6.23
C ASP A 7 16.09 -1.20 -7.61
N ALA A 8 16.85 -1.58 -8.63
CA ALA A 8 16.52 -1.17 -10.00
C ALA A 8 15.13 -1.64 -10.46
N ARG A 9 14.65 -2.76 -9.89
CA ARG A 9 13.35 -3.38 -10.19
C ARG A 9 12.42 -3.31 -8.99
N THR A 10 12.10 -2.09 -8.56
CA THR A 10 11.14 -1.80 -7.49
C THR A 10 9.77 -1.49 -8.09
N ALA A 11 8.69 -2.02 -7.51
CA ALA A 11 7.31 -1.69 -7.83
C ALA A 11 6.64 -0.93 -6.68
N LEU A 12 5.73 -0.01 -6.97
CA LEU A 12 4.89 0.66 -5.97
C LEU A 12 3.56 -0.09 -5.81
N ILE A 13 3.22 -0.44 -4.58
CA ILE A 13 1.94 -1.07 -4.22
C ILE A 13 1.11 -0.08 -3.40
N VAL A 14 0.03 0.42 -3.96
CA VAL A 14 -0.87 1.39 -3.34
C VAL A 14 -2.07 0.68 -2.78
N ILE A 15 -2.21 0.68 -1.46
CA ILE A 15 -3.19 -0.13 -0.73
C ILE A 15 -4.45 0.68 -0.41
N ASP A 16 -5.57 0.23 -0.96
CA ASP A 16 -6.94 0.57 -0.58
C ASP A 16 -7.22 2.09 -0.49
N LEU A 17 -6.56 2.91 -1.33
CA LEU A 17 -6.91 4.32 -1.51
C LEU A 17 -8.19 4.39 -2.36
N GLN A 18 -9.29 3.95 -1.76
CA GLN A 18 -10.65 3.88 -2.30
C GLN A 18 -11.61 4.67 -1.42
N LYS A 19 -12.74 5.10 -1.97
CA LYS A 19 -13.71 6.00 -1.31
C LYS A 19 -14.08 5.54 0.10
N GLY A 20 -14.46 4.28 0.25
CA GLY A 20 -14.95 3.76 1.53
C GLY A 20 -13.86 3.50 2.58
N ILE A 21 -12.61 3.35 2.19
CA ILE A 21 -11.49 3.16 3.12
C ILE A 21 -10.84 4.51 3.47
N ALA A 22 -10.64 5.39 2.49
CA ALA A 22 -10.05 6.71 2.69
C ALA A 22 -10.90 7.63 3.58
N ALA A 23 -12.19 7.32 3.74
CA ALA A 23 -13.10 8.04 4.62
C ALA A 23 -12.99 7.63 6.11
N LEU A 24 -12.33 6.51 6.44
CA LEU A 24 -12.29 5.98 7.80
C LEU A 24 -11.35 6.74 8.76
N PRO A 25 -10.11 7.12 8.36
CA PRO A 25 -9.23 7.90 9.22
C PRO A 25 -9.71 9.36 9.33
N PRO A 26 -9.28 10.09 10.38
CA PRO A 26 -9.42 11.55 10.42
C PRO A 26 -8.85 12.18 9.15
N GLN A 27 -9.59 13.12 8.56
CA GLN A 27 -9.25 13.68 7.23
C GLN A 27 -8.00 14.55 7.23
N ASP A 28 -7.63 15.13 8.35
CA ASP A 28 -6.36 15.84 8.55
C ASP A 28 -5.14 14.91 8.48
N LEU A 29 -5.34 13.62 8.69
CA LEU A 29 -4.32 12.57 8.54
C LEU A 29 -4.41 11.86 7.18
N ALA A 30 -5.62 11.61 6.69
CA ALA A 30 -5.81 10.91 5.43
C ALA A 30 -5.32 11.74 4.22
N ARG A 31 -5.64 13.02 4.18
CA ARG A 31 -5.28 13.89 3.04
C ARG A 31 -3.78 14.00 2.79
N PRO A 32 -2.92 14.26 3.81
CA PRO A 32 -1.46 14.26 3.60
C PRO A 32 -0.93 12.91 3.10
N ALA A 33 -1.38 11.81 3.68
CA ALA A 33 -0.97 10.47 3.27
C ALA A 33 -1.37 10.15 1.82
N ILE A 34 -2.59 10.52 1.42
CA ILE A 34 -3.07 10.38 0.02
C ILE A 34 -2.25 11.26 -0.92
N ALA A 35 -1.99 12.52 -0.56
CA ALA A 35 -1.17 13.42 -1.37
C ALA A 35 0.25 12.86 -1.59
N ASN A 36 0.87 12.31 -0.56
CA ASN A 36 2.17 11.65 -0.67
C ASN A 36 2.11 10.38 -1.53
N ALA A 37 1.05 9.57 -1.40
CA ALA A 37 0.86 8.41 -2.28
C ALA A 37 0.72 8.82 -3.76
N VAL A 38 0.01 9.91 -4.06
CA VAL A 38 -0.10 10.47 -5.42
C VAL A 38 1.28 10.88 -5.95
N ARG A 39 2.11 11.56 -5.15
CA ARG A 39 3.49 11.93 -5.52
C ARG A 39 4.35 10.71 -5.84
N LEU A 40 4.21 9.64 -5.04
CA LEU A 40 4.90 8.36 -5.31
C LEU A 40 4.44 7.75 -6.63
N ILE A 41 3.12 7.68 -6.87
CA ILE A 41 2.56 7.17 -8.12
C ILE A 41 3.16 7.91 -9.33
N GLU A 42 3.18 9.24 -9.29
CA GLU A 42 3.74 10.06 -10.36
C GLU A 42 5.25 9.79 -10.55
N ALA A 43 6.03 9.73 -9.47
CA ALA A 43 7.45 9.46 -9.54
C ALA A 43 7.79 8.07 -10.10
N PHE A 44 7.02 7.04 -9.72
CA PHE A 44 7.18 5.69 -10.25
C PHE A 44 6.80 5.60 -11.74
N ARG A 45 5.72 6.25 -12.15
CA ARG A 45 5.32 6.33 -13.57
C ARG A 45 6.39 7.05 -14.41
N VAL A 46 6.91 8.18 -13.95
CA VAL A 46 8.00 8.92 -14.62
C VAL A 46 9.26 8.07 -14.75
N SER A 47 9.60 7.30 -13.72
CA SER A 47 10.75 6.38 -13.71
C SER A 47 10.48 5.07 -14.48
N LYS A 48 9.29 4.92 -15.08
CA LYS A 48 8.86 3.69 -15.79
C LYS A 48 8.93 2.44 -14.91
N ARG A 49 8.66 2.58 -13.62
CA ARG A 49 8.57 1.48 -12.66
C ARG A 49 7.12 1.06 -12.47
N PRO A 50 6.84 -0.23 -12.23
CA PRO A 50 5.47 -0.72 -12.08
C PRO A 50 4.73 -0.02 -10.94
N VAL A 51 3.48 0.35 -11.18
CA VAL A 51 2.52 0.85 -10.18
C VAL A 51 1.36 -0.13 -10.10
N VAL A 52 1.07 -0.60 -8.89
CA VAL A 52 -0.03 -1.50 -8.59
C VAL A 52 -1.04 -0.76 -7.72
N LEU A 53 -2.23 -0.56 -8.25
CA LEU A 53 -3.36 0.03 -7.53
C LEU A 53 -4.25 -1.08 -6.99
N VAL A 54 -4.32 -1.19 -5.67
CA VAL A 54 -5.04 -2.25 -4.99
C VAL A 54 -6.32 -1.69 -4.36
N ASN A 55 -7.44 -2.37 -4.55
CA ASN A 55 -8.68 -2.11 -3.82
C ASN A 55 -9.19 -3.37 -3.11
N VAL A 56 -9.86 -3.19 -1.97
CA VAL A 56 -10.54 -4.27 -1.27
C VAL A 56 -12.03 -4.27 -1.65
N ILE A 57 -12.53 -5.44 -2.07
CA ILE A 57 -13.92 -5.62 -2.51
C ILE A 57 -14.75 -6.54 -1.59
N GLY A 58 -14.14 -7.05 -0.53
CA GLY A 58 -14.80 -8.01 0.36
C GLY A 58 -14.06 -8.19 1.69
N GLY A 59 -14.19 -9.37 2.25
CA GLY A 59 -13.49 -9.81 3.48
C GLY A 59 -13.15 -11.29 3.44
N ALA A 60 -12.17 -11.69 4.22
CA ALA A 60 -11.83 -13.09 4.40
C ALA A 60 -13.03 -13.86 5.03
N PRO A 61 -13.24 -15.15 4.67
CA PRO A 61 -14.46 -15.90 5.08
C PRO A 61 -14.43 -16.37 6.53
N GLY A 62 -13.39 -16.09 7.29
CA GLY A 62 -13.23 -16.54 8.67
C GLY A 62 -14.19 -15.84 9.64
N ARG A 63 -14.41 -16.49 10.80
CA ARG A 63 -15.15 -15.89 11.91
C ARG A 63 -14.25 -14.91 12.66
N THR A 64 -14.77 -13.73 13.00
CA THR A 64 -14.08 -12.68 13.77
C THR A 64 -15.01 -12.09 14.80
N ASP A 65 -14.48 -11.53 15.88
CA ASP A 65 -15.25 -10.85 16.92
C ASP A 65 -15.91 -9.57 16.40
N LYS A 66 -15.21 -8.87 15.48
CA LYS A 66 -15.72 -7.64 14.83
C LYS A 66 -16.09 -7.94 13.39
N ARG A 67 -17.36 -7.81 13.05
CA ARG A 67 -17.82 -7.93 11.66
C ARG A 67 -17.80 -6.57 10.97
N PRO A 68 -17.30 -6.47 9.74
CA PRO A 68 -17.47 -5.26 8.94
C PRO A 68 -18.96 -4.95 8.76
N ASN A 69 -19.30 -3.65 8.70
CA ASN A 69 -20.66 -3.24 8.36
C ASN A 69 -21.05 -3.82 6.98
N ALA A 70 -22.23 -4.40 6.88
CA ALA A 70 -22.75 -4.97 5.64
C ALA A 70 -23.20 -3.87 4.65
N ASP A 71 -23.66 -2.72 5.17
CA ASP A 71 -24.14 -1.62 4.35
C ASP A 71 -22.98 -0.78 3.84
N ARG A 72 -22.58 -1.05 2.61
CA ARG A 72 -21.54 -0.30 1.89
C ARG A 72 -22.19 0.46 0.73
N PRO A 73 -21.86 1.76 0.54
CA PRO A 73 -22.25 2.48 -0.67
C PRO A 73 -21.82 1.74 -1.94
N ALA A 74 -22.54 1.92 -3.03
CA ALA A 74 -22.24 1.24 -4.29
C ALA A 74 -20.81 1.55 -4.82
N ASP A 75 -20.33 2.77 -4.55
CA ASP A 75 -19.01 3.25 -4.94
C ASP A 75 -17.91 3.02 -3.88
N TRP A 76 -18.23 2.27 -2.81
CA TRP A 76 -17.30 2.03 -1.68
C TRP A 76 -15.92 1.51 -2.12
N ALA A 77 -15.89 0.65 -3.12
CA ALA A 77 -14.66 0.03 -3.61
C ALA A 77 -13.97 0.81 -4.74
N GLU A 78 -14.53 1.94 -5.17
CA GLU A 78 -13.92 2.76 -6.22
C GLU A 78 -12.66 3.44 -5.71
N LEU A 79 -11.58 3.34 -6.50
CA LEU A 79 -10.34 4.05 -6.22
C LEU A 79 -10.57 5.56 -6.28
N LEU A 80 -9.82 6.30 -5.48
CA LEU A 80 -9.88 7.75 -5.46
C LEU A 80 -9.47 8.33 -6.83
N PRO A 81 -10.21 9.31 -7.36
CA PRO A 81 -9.90 9.94 -8.66
C PRO A 81 -8.50 10.55 -8.71
N GLU A 82 -8.00 11.03 -7.57
CA GLU A 82 -6.68 11.68 -7.43
C GLU A 82 -5.51 10.76 -7.78
N LEU A 83 -5.70 9.44 -7.70
CA LEU A 83 -4.64 8.49 -8.06
C LEU A 83 -4.37 8.47 -9.58
N GLY A 84 -5.31 8.99 -10.35
CA GLY A 84 -5.26 8.91 -11.80
C GLY A 84 -5.28 7.46 -12.30
N GLN A 85 -5.12 7.29 -13.60
CA GLN A 85 -5.03 5.98 -14.25
C GLN A 85 -3.92 6.03 -15.29
N GLY A 86 -2.78 5.42 -14.96
CA GLY A 86 -1.72 5.19 -15.95
C GLY A 86 -2.11 4.03 -16.89
N PRO A 87 -1.70 4.08 -18.16
CA PRO A 87 -2.01 3.03 -19.13
C PRO A 87 -1.39 1.67 -18.74
N ASP A 88 -0.26 1.72 -18.02
CA ASP A 88 0.51 0.53 -17.63
C ASP A 88 0.27 0.13 -16.17
N ASP A 89 -0.65 0.80 -15.46
CA ASP A 89 -0.95 0.47 -14.06
C ASP A 89 -1.59 -0.91 -13.93
N ILE A 90 -1.08 -1.68 -12.98
CA ILE A 90 -1.64 -2.98 -12.62
C ILE A 90 -2.76 -2.76 -11.60
N ARG A 91 -3.92 -3.37 -11.86
CA ARG A 91 -5.07 -3.32 -10.94
C ARG A 91 -5.27 -4.65 -10.27
N ILE A 92 -5.40 -4.61 -8.94
CA ILE A 92 -5.62 -5.78 -8.10
C ILE A 92 -6.83 -5.53 -7.21
N SER A 93 -7.81 -6.41 -7.29
CA SER A 93 -8.93 -6.44 -6.33
C SER A 93 -8.75 -7.61 -5.37
N LYS A 94 -8.83 -7.34 -4.07
CA LYS A 94 -8.63 -8.34 -3.02
C LYS A 94 -9.84 -8.49 -2.10
N LYS A 95 -9.90 -9.63 -1.40
CA LYS A 95 -10.90 -9.93 -0.35
C LYS A 95 -10.26 -10.16 1.02
N THR A 96 -8.98 -9.90 1.14
CA THR A 96 -8.17 -10.09 2.36
C THR A 96 -7.47 -8.78 2.72
N TRP A 97 -6.82 -8.73 3.89
CA TRP A 97 -6.03 -7.55 4.24
C TRP A 97 -4.80 -7.40 3.35
N GLY A 98 -4.02 -8.47 3.18
CA GLY A 98 -2.83 -8.46 2.33
C GLY A 98 -3.17 -8.54 0.84
N ALA A 99 -2.33 -7.95 0.00
CA ALA A 99 -2.54 -7.88 -1.44
C ALA A 99 -2.12 -9.14 -2.20
N PHE A 100 -1.40 -10.06 -1.57
CA PHE A 100 -0.89 -11.28 -2.22
C PHE A 100 -1.88 -12.44 -2.24
N THR A 101 -2.71 -12.56 -1.19
CA THR A 101 -3.57 -13.73 -1.01
C THR A 101 -4.66 -13.82 -2.07
N GLY A 102 -4.56 -14.81 -2.95
CA GLY A 102 -5.58 -15.13 -3.97
C GLY A 102 -5.76 -14.08 -5.06
N THR A 103 -4.72 -13.28 -5.36
CA THR A 103 -4.78 -12.17 -6.32
C THR A 103 -3.88 -12.37 -7.55
N GLY A 104 -2.93 -13.31 -7.50
CA GLY A 104 -1.91 -13.48 -8.54
C GLY A 104 -0.88 -12.34 -8.58
N LEU A 105 -0.80 -11.51 -7.52
CA LEU A 105 0.14 -10.39 -7.49
C LEU A 105 1.60 -10.85 -7.52
N ASP A 106 1.95 -11.91 -6.78
CA ASP A 106 3.34 -12.43 -6.75
C ASP A 106 3.79 -12.86 -8.15
N ASP A 107 2.99 -13.64 -8.86
CA ASP A 107 3.31 -14.09 -10.22
C ASP A 107 3.57 -12.90 -11.15
N ARG A 108 2.69 -11.88 -11.09
CA ARG A 108 2.85 -10.66 -11.91
C ARG A 108 4.12 -9.88 -11.59
N LEU A 109 4.47 -9.76 -10.31
CA LEU A 109 5.69 -9.08 -9.90
C LEU A 109 6.94 -9.87 -10.33
N ARG A 110 6.90 -11.20 -10.21
CA ARG A 110 7.99 -12.09 -10.67
C ARG A 110 8.18 -12.00 -12.18
N ASP A 111 7.11 -12.02 -12.96
CA ASP A 111 7.17 -11.88 -14.42
C ASP A 111 7.81 -10.56 -14.86
N LEU A 112 7.63 -9.49 -14.08
CA LEU A 112 8.28 -8.21 -14.30
C LEU A 112 9.71 -8.14 -13.73
N GLY A 113 10.18 -9.21 -13.10
CA GLY A 113 11.49 -9.29 -12.47
C GLY A 113 11.63 -8.37 -11.26
N VAL A 114 10.52 -8.01 -10.58
CA VAL A 114 10.53 -7.16 -9.40
C VAL A 114 11.24 -7.88 -8.25
N THR A 115 12.16 -7.18 -7.60
CA THR A 115 12.92 -7.67 -6.44
C THR A 115 12.59 -6.92 -5.16
N GLU A 116 12.01 -5.73 -5.29
CA GLU A 116 11.63 -4.86 -4.18
C GLU A 116 10.25 -4.27 -4.41
N ILE A 117 9.50 -4.07 -3.33
CA ILE A 117 8.25 -3.31 -3.37
C ILE A 117 8.27 -2.14 -2.39
N ALA A 118 7.79 -0.99 -2.84
CA ALA A 118 7.41 0.11 -1.97
C ALA A 118 5.91 0.00 -1.68
N VAL A 119 5.48 0.08 -0.41
CA VAL A 119 4.06 -0.07 -0.03
C VAL A 119 3.57 1.15 0.71
N CYS A 120 2.46 1.71 0.27
CA CYS A 120 1.79 2.86 0.90
C CYS A 120 0.26 2.66 0.92
N GLY A 121 -0.47 3.55 1.58
CA GLY A 121 -1.94 3.57 1.57
C GLY A 121 -2.61 3.43 2.93
N ILE A 122 -3.86 2.94 2.97
CA ILE A 122 -4.72 2.83 4.15
C ILE A 122 -5.32 1.41 4.27
N ALA A 123 -5.29 0.76 5.43
CA ALA A 123 -4.79 1.23 6.72
C ALA A 123 -3.43 0.61 7.03
N THR A 124 -2.59 1.37 7.70
CA THR A 124 -1.21 0.96 8.07
C THR A 124 -1.19 -0.40 8.77
N SER A 125 -1.98 -0.58 9.84
CA SER A 125 -1.97 -1.79 10.67
C SER A 125 -2.71 -2.97 10.07
N ARG A 126 -3.29 -2.82 8.87
CA ARG A 126 -4.07 -3.87 8.21
C ARG A 126 -3.52 -4.16 6.81
N GLY A 127 -4.04 -3.45 5.79
CA GLY A 127 -3.69 -3.73 4.40
C GLY A 127 -2.21 -3.52 4.10
N VAL A 128 -1.61 -2.44 4.60
CA VAL A 128 -0.19 -2.13 4.41
C VAL A 128 0.68 -3.15 5.14
N GLU A 129 0.52 -3.32 6.45
CA GLU A 129 1.34 -4.25 7.24
C GLU A 129 1.19 -5.69 6.74
N SER A 130 -0.03 -6.16 6.46
CA SER A 130 -0.23 -7.51 5.94
C SER A 130 0.46 -7.71 4.59
N THR A 131 0.42 -6.73 3.71
CA THR A 131 1.11 -6.80 2.41
C THR A 131 2.62 -6.81 2.59
N ALA A 132 3.17 -5.95 3.47
CA ALA A 132 4.59 -5.88 3.75
C ALA A 132 5.14 -7.18 4.37
N ARG A 133 4.41 -7.78 5.32
CA ARG A 133 4.76 -9.08 5.91
C ARG A 133 4.84 -10.19 4.87
N PHE A 134 3.81 -10.31 4.03
CA PHE A 134 3.80 -11.31 2.96
C PHE A 134 4.92 -11.09 1.96
N ALA A 135 5.19 -9.86 1.56
CA ALA A 135 6.30 -9.55 0.66
C ALA A 135 7.66 -9.98 1.24
N HIS A 136 7.89 -9.65 2.52
CA HIS A 136 9.10 -10.06 3.23
C HIS A 136 9.24 -11.60 3.26
N GLU A 137 8.17 -12.33 3.60
CA GLU A 137 8.15 -13.81 3.62
C GLU A 137 8.38 -14.41 2.22
N LEU A 138 7.96 -13.72 1.16
CA LEU A 138 8.19 -14.11 -0.24
C LEU A 138 9.60 -13.73 -0.74
N GLY A 139 10.41 -13.04 0.07
CA GLY A 139 11.79 -12.69 -0.23
C GLY A 139 11.96 -11.38 -1.02
N TYR A 140 10.96 -10.51 -1.04
CA TYR A 140 11.12 -9.14 -1.56
C TYR A 140 11.82 -8.25 -0.55
N ASN A 141 12.67 -7.33 -1.01
CA ASN A 141 13.00 -6.14 -0.27
C ASN A 141 11.75 -5.27 -0.14
N VAL A 142 11.57 -4.62 1.01
CA VAL A 142 10.36 -3.82 1.28
C VAL A 142 10.75 -2.42 1.73
N ALA A 143 10.22 -1.40 1.05
CA ALA A 143 10.37 0.00 1.39
C ALA A 143 9.01 0.57 1.84
N LEU A 144 8.96 1.24 2.99
CA LEU A 144 7.75 1.77 3.59
C LEU A 144 7.87 3.28 3.83
N PRO A 145 7.39 4.13 2.91
CA PRO A 145 7.28 5.58 3.12
C PRO A 145 6.16 5.85 4.11
N VAL A 146 6.53 6.06 5.40
CA VAL A 146 5.58 6.08 6.53
C VAL A 146 4.66 7.30 6.53
N ASP A 147 5.03 8.36 5.83
CA ASP A 147 4.22 9.56 5.62
C ASP A 147 3.21 9.44 4.45
N ALA A 148 3.29 8.35 3.68
CA ALA A 148 2.33 8.00 2.63
C ALA A 148 1.31 6.93 3.09
N MET A 149 1.16 6.74 4.40
CA MET A 149 0.19 5.82 4.98
C MET A 149 -0.43 6.38 6.25
N THR A 150 -1.63 5.93 6.59
CA THR A 150 -2.30 6.26 7.85
C THR A 150 -3.28 5.18 8.27
N ASP A 151 -3.89 5.34 9.44
CA ASP A 151 -4.87 4.43 10.02
C ASP A 151 -5.98 5.18 10.75
N ALA A 152 -7.15 4.59 10.88
CA ALA A 152 -8.21 5.10 11.73
C ALA A 152 -7.86 5.01 13.23
N ASN A 153 -6.94 4.12 13.59
CA ASN A 153 -6.37 3.98 14.93
C ASN A 153 -4.89 4.37 14.89
N LEU A 154 -4.57 5.57 15.40
CA LEU A 154 -3.20 6.10 15.40
C LEU A 154 -2.22 5.28 16.26
N GLU A 155 -2.69 4.68 17.34
CA GLU A 155 -1.84 3.81 18.14
C GLU A 155 -1.47 2.54 17.37
N ALA A 156 -2.40 1.96 16.62
CA ALA A 156 -2.12 0.83 15.73
C ALA A 156 -1.14 1.22 14.61
N HIS A 157 -1.32 2.41 14.00
CA HIS A 157 -0.35 2.96 13.05
C HIS A 157 1.05 3.04 13.66
N ARG A 158 1.18 3.74 14.79
CA ARG A 158 2.46 3.92 15.48
C ARG A 158 3.12 2.58 15.82
N ARG A 159 2.34 1.62 16.34
CA ARG A 159 2.83 0.29 16.67
C ARG A 159 3.38 -0.45 15.45
N SER A 160 2.68 -0.39 14.30
CA SER A 160 3.18 -0.98 13.06
C SER A 160 4.52 -0.35 12.66
N VAL A 161 4.60 0.97 12.65
CA VAL A 161 5.80 1.73 12.24
C VAL A 161 6.99 1.50 13.18
N GLU A 162 6.77 1.53 14.49
CA GLU A 162 7.86 1.47 15.46
C GLU A 162 8.30 0.05 15.82
N LEU A 163 7.36 -0.92 15.83
CA LEU A 163 7.64 -2.26 16.37
C LEU A 163 7.69 -3.35 15.29
N THR A 164 6.92 -3.23 14.22
CA THR A 164 6.82 -4.28 13.20
C THR A 164 7.73 -3.99 12.00
N PHE A 165 7.59 -2.81 11.42
CA PHE A 165 8.25 -2.46 10.16
C PHE A 165 9.76 -2.56 10.18
N PRO A 166 10.47 -2.17 11.26
CA PRO A 166 11.93 -2.31 11.31
C PRO A 166 12.47 -3.74 11.19
N TRP A 167 11.62 -4.75 11.37
CA TRP A 167 12.00 -6.15 11.23
C TRP A 167 11.79 -6.73 9.83
N ILE A 168 11.00 -6.04 8.98
CA ILE A 168 10.57 -6.58 7.70
C ILE A 168 10.81 -5.63 6.53
N ALA A 169 11.24 -4.39 6.80
CA ALA A 169 11.35 -3.34 5.78
C ALA A 169 12.34 -2.26 6.18
N GLU A 170 12.80 -1.48 5.21
CA GLU A 170 13.34 -0.15 5.45
C GLU A 170 12.20 0.87 5.50
N THR A 171 12.30 1.84 6.42
CA THR A 171 11.30 2.90 6.58
C THR A 171 11.94 4.27 6.35
N GLY A 172 11.18 5.18 5.75
CA GLY A 172 11.61 6.54 5.48
C GLY A 172 10.44 7.41 5.06
N THR A 173 10.72 8.55 4.43
CA THR A 173 9.72 9.48 3.93
C THR A 173 9.50 9.33 2.43
N THR A 174 8.39 9.87 1.94
CA THR A 174 8.09 10.00 0.51
C THR A 174 9.21 10.70 -0.24
N ASP A 175 9.74 11.81 0.32
CA ASP A 175 10.80 12.59 -0.31
C ASP A 175 12.10 11.80 -0.44
N GLU A 176 12.48 11.05 0.59
CA GLU A 176 13.66 10.17 0.56
C GLU A 176 13.51 9.09 -0.51
N LEU A 177 12.34 8.45 -0.60
CA LEU A 177 12.10 7.41 -1.60
C LEU A 177 12.15 7.97 -3.03
N ILE A 178 11.50 9.11 -3.28
CA ILE A 178 11.52 9.78 -4.59
C ILE A 178 12.94 10.18 -4.99
N ALA A 179 13.76 10.63 -4.04
CA ALA A 179 15.15 10.99 -4.33
C ALA A 179 16.00 9.82 -4.83
N LEU A 180 15.66 8.58 -4.44
CA LEU A 180 16.35 7.36 -4.86
C LEU A 180 15.86 6.82 -6.22
N LEU A 181 14.73 7.29 -6.74
CA LEU A 181 14.17 6.86 -8.04
C LEU A 181 14.90 7.46 -9.27
N LYS A 182 15.89 8.27 -9.04
CA LYS A 182 16.63 9.01 -10.09
C LYS A 182 17.60 8.12 -10.85
#